data_52a60919d8643fff7c7f1179eed3179f
#
_entry.id   52a60919d8643fff7c7f1179eed3179f
#
_cell.length_a   1.000
_cell.length_b   1.000
_cell.length_c   1.000
_cell.angle_alpha   90.00
_cell.angle_beta   90.00
_cell.angle_gamma   90.00
#
_symmetry.space_group_name_H-M   'P 1'
#
loop_
_entity.id
_entity.type
_entity.pdbx_description
1 polymer ?
#
loop_
_entity_poly.entity_id
_entity_poly.type
_entity_poly.pdbx_seq_one_letter_code
_entity_poly.pdbx_strand_id
1 'polypeptide(L)'
;MWGRNGKECIVVFATGNANSSISFPANCDDRILTVGGSNSSGHRHSTSNYGELLDVVAPGTEIPTTDLLGRYGSDNKGDYYMNFGGTSAACPHVAAIAALILSVNPNLTRAEVNSIIQSTARKVGGYNYTNTSGKTDGTWNREMGYGLVDAHAAVLKAKQKL
;
A
#
# COMPACT_ATOMS: atom_id res chain seq x y z
N MET A 1 -9.82 -3.33 16.65
CA MET A 1 -8.36 -3.34 16.50
C MET A 1 -7.74 -2.73 17.73
N TRP A 2 -7.34 -3.57 18.68
CA TRP A 2 -6.76 -3.13 19.94
C TRP A 2 -5.24 -2.94 19.79
N GLY A 3 -4.62 -2.15 20.64
CA GLY A 3 -3.18 -1.96 20.69
C GLY A 3 -2.75 -0.50 20.76
N ARG A 4 -1.45 -0.26 20.95
CA ARG A 4 -0.83 1.05 21.00
C ARG A 4 -1.50 2.03 21.99
N ASN A 5 -1.92 1.51 23.18
CA ASN A 5 -2.61 2.32 24.19
C ASN A 5 -3.86 3.06 23.67
N GLY A 6 -4.73 2.35 22.95
CA GLY A 6 -5.97 2.90 22.39
C GLY A 6 -5.83 3.60 21.03
N LYS A 7 -4.61 3.73 20.49
CA LYS A 7 -4.37 4.34 19.17
C LYS A 7 -4.62 3.38 17.99
N GLU A 8 -4.92 2.11 18.29
CA GLU A 8 -5.13 1.00 17.36
C GLU A 8 -3.88 0.60 16.53
N CYS A 9 -3.80 -0.65 16.12
CA CYS A 9 -2.78 -1.13 15.18
C CYS A 9 -3.15 -0.78 13.74
N ILE A 10 -2.17 -0.42 12.92
CA ILE A 10 -2.34 -0.29 11.49
C ILE A 10 -2.32 -1.69 10.89
N VAL A 11 -3.42 -2.09 10.24
CA VAL A 11 -3.55 -3.37 9.54
C VAL A 11 -3.50 -3.09 8.04
N VAL A 12 -2.58 -3.74 7.35
CA VAL A 12 -2.34 -3.56 5.92
C VAL A 12 -2.52 -4.90 5.21
N PHE A 13 -3.34 -4.95 4.17
CA PHE A 13 -3.55 -6.15 3.36
C PHE A 13 -3.41 -5.89 1.87
N ALA A 14 -2.82 -6.87 1.19
CA ALA A 14 -2.79 -6.94 -0.26
C ALA A 14 -4.18 -7.21 -0.83
N THR A 15 -4.54 -6.56 -1.94
CA THR A 15 -5.87 -6.68 -2.57
C THR A 15 -6.12 -8.01 -3.26
N GLY A 16 -5.08 -8.79 -3.57
CA GLY A 16 -5.13 -10.03 -4.37
C GLY A 16 -4.69 -9.83 -5.82
N ASN A 17 -4.50 -10.95 -6.54
CA ASN A 17 -3.86 -10.98 -7.86
C ASN A 17 -4.72 -11.70 -8.92
N ALA A 18 -6.01 -11.46 -8.95
CA ALA A 18 -6.96 -12.10 -9.88
C ALA A 18 -7.54 -11.13 -10.92
N ASN A 19 -7.05 -9.88 -10.99
CA ASN A 19 -7.63 -8.82 -11.83
C ASN A 19 -9.15 -8.69 -11.65
N SER A 20 -9.60 -8.75 -10.42
CA SER A 20 -11.02 -8.74 -10.03
C SER A 20 -11.26 -7.84 -8.82
N SER A 21 -12.42 -7.94 -8.19
CA SER A 21 -12.73 -7.23 -6.95
C SER A 21 -11.81 -7.67 -5.81
N ILE A 22 -11.60 -6.77 -4.85
CA ILE A 22 -10.81 -7.03 -3.64
C ILE A 22 -11.45 -8.15 -2.84
N SER A 23 -10.64 -9.12 -2.43
CA SER A 23 -11.09 -10.34 -1.75
C SER A 23 -10.69 -10.37 -0.27
N PHE A 24 -11.28 -11.31 0.45
CA PHE A 24 -10.88 -11.61 1.83
C PHE A 24 -9.37 -11.92 1.92
N PRO A 25 -8.68 -11.45 2.96
CA PRO A 25 -9.20 -10.70 4.12
C PRO A 25 -9.23 -9.16 3.95
N ALA A 26 -8.75 -8.62 2.84
CA ALA A 26 -8.64 -7.17 2.63
C ALA A 26 -10.01 -6.44 2.64
N ASN A 27 -11.09 -7.15 2.32
CA ASN A 27 -12.44 -6.60 2.26
C ASN A 27 -13.29 -6.84 3.51
N CYS A 28 -12.73 -7.35 4.63
CA CYS A 28 -13.53 -7.71 5.79
C CYS A 28 -13.80 -6.55 6.77
N ASP A 29 -13.06 -5.44 6.65
CA ASP A 29 -13.19 -4.28 7.55
C ASP A 29 -12.66 -3.02 6.82
N ASP A 30 -13.41 -1.94 6.81
CA ASP A 30 -13.08 -0.67 6.16
C ASP A 30 -11.91 0.10 6.82
N ARG A 31 -11.50 -0.33 8.01
CA ARG A 31 -10.33 0.19 8.72
C ARG A 31 -9.00 -0.39 8.25
N ILE A 32 -9.04 -1.47 7.47
CA ILE A 32 -7.87 -2.07 6.85
C ILE A 32 -7.36 -1.15 5.74
N LEU A 33 -6.06 -0.93 5.72
CA LEU A 33 -5.41 -0.23 4.60
C LEU A 33 -5.15 -1.24 3.48
N THR A 34 -5.89 -1.12 2.37
CA THR A 34 -5.81 -2.06 1.25
C THR A 34 -4.82 -1.58 0.18
N VAL A 35 -3.96 -2.49 -0.27
CA VAL A 35 -2.84 -2.16 -1.15
C VAL A 35 -2.88 -2.93 -2.45
N GLY A 36 -3.01 -2.21 -3.55
CA GLY A 36 -2.84 -2.73 -4.91
C GLY A 36 -1.39 -2.65 -5.39
N GLY A 37 -1.08 -3.38 -6.45
CA GLY A 37 0.23 -3.38 -7.09
C GLY A 37 0.31 -2.42 -8.28
N SER A 38 1.39 -1.65 -8.41
CA SER A 38 1.71 -0.86 -9.59
C SER A 38 3.01 -1.34 -10.26
N ASN A 39 3.18 -1.04 -11.54
CA ASN A 39 4.42 -1.23 -12.28
C ASN A 39 5.30 0.02 -12.25
N SER A 40 6.50 -0.07 -12.82
CA SER A 40 7.49 1.03 -12.91
C SER A 40 7.01 2.23 -13.74
N SER A 41 6.03 2.04 -14.63
CA SER A 41 5.42 3.13 -15.42
C SER A 41 4.27 3.83 -14.69
N GLY A 42 4.00 3.46 -13.44
CA GLY A 42 2.94 4.06 -12.62
C GLY A 42 1.53 3.57 -12.96
N HIS A 43 1.39 2.47 -13.71
CA HIS A 43 0.10 1.85 -13.99
C HIS A 43 -0.20 0.72 -13.01
N ARG A 44 -1.48 0.42 -12.79
CA ARG A 44 -1.89 -0.77 -12.04
C ARG A 44 -1.28 -2.03 -12.66
N HIS A 45 -0.70 -2.89 -11.85
CA HIS A 45 -0.27 -4.21 -12.30
C HIS A 45 -1.46 -5.00 -12.83
N SER A 46 -1.31 -5.64 -13.98
CA SER A 46 -2.41 -6.26 -14.72
C SER A 46 -3.23 -7.28 -13.91
N THR A 47 -2.59 -7.97 -12.97
CA THR A 47 -3.27 -8.95 -12.10
C THR A 47 -3.81 -8.34 -10.81
N SER A 48 -3.38 -7.13 -10.41
CA SER A 48 -3.80 -6.53 -9.14
C SER A 48 -5.31 -6.39 -9.07
N ASN A 49 -5.92 -6.87 -7.97
CA ASN A 49 -7.32 -6.61 -7.70
C ASN A 49 -7.56 -5.12 -7.43
N TYR A 50 -8.78 -4.65 -7.71
CA TYR A 50 -9.17 -3.25 -7.67
C TYR A 50 -10.64 -3.10 -7.22
N GLY A 51 -11.09 -1.88 -7.00
CA GLY A 51 -12.48 -1.63 -6.60
C GLY A 51 -12.60 -0.60 -5.49
N GLU A 52 -13.81 -0.43 -4.96
CA GLU A 52 -14.18 0.66 -4.03
C GLU A 52 -13.40 0.65 -2.71
N LEU A 53 -12.91 -0.51 -2.29
CA LEU A 53 -12.12 -0.64 -1.06
C LEU A 53 -10.62 -0.38 -1.26
N LEU A 54 -10.17 -0.07 -2.49
CA LEU A 54 -8.76 0.20 -2.74
C LEU A 54 -8.34 1.53 -2.12
N ASP A 55 -7.35 1.49 -1.24
CA ASP A 55 -6.80 2.71 -0.65
C ASP A 55 -5.67 3.28 -1.47
N VAL A 56 -4.61 2.52 -1.68
CA VAL A 56 -3.41 2.99 -2.38
C VAL A 56 -2.79 1.87 -3.22
N VAL A 57 -1.88 2.25 -4.11
CA VAL A 57 -0.99 1.30 -4.78
C VAL A 57 0.47 1.53 -4.36
N ALA A 58 1.27 0.48 -4.44
CA ALA A 58 2.71 0.52 -4.24
C ALA A 58 3.43 -0.33 -5.30
N PRO A 59 4.76 -0.20 -5.48
CA PRO A 59 5.52 -1.02 -6.42
C PRO A 59 5.25 -2.51 -6.21
N GLY A 60 4.81 -3.19 -7.26
CA GLY A 60 4.40 -4.60 -7.22
C GLY A 60 4.94 -5.42 -8.38
N THR A 61 5.96 -4.93 -9.10
CA THR A 61 6.63 -5.68 -10.17
C THR A 61 8.14 -5.51 -10.07
N GLU A 62 8.87 -6.56 -10.39
CA GLU A 62 10.35 -6.53 -10.46
C GLU A 62 10.97 -6.01 -9.15
N ILE A 63 10.51 -6.53 -8.02
CA ILE A 63 10.98 -6.13 -6.69
C ILE A 63 12.12 -7.05 -6.26
N PRO A 64 13.37 -6.55 -6.20
CA PRO A 64 14.48 -7.32 -5.65
C PRO A 64 14.24 -7.63 -4.17
N THR A 65 14.43 -8.89 -3.79
CA THR A 65 14.25 -9.33 -2.41
C THR A 65 15.22 -10.46 -2.07
N THR A 66 15.38 -10.76 -0.78
CA THR A 66 16.11 -11.95 -0.33
C THR A 66 15.34 -13.20 -0.69
N ASP A 67 16.07 -14.28 -0.93
CA ASP A 67 15.53 -15.60 -1.24
C ASP A 67 16.13 -16.67 -0.33
N LEU A 68 15.68 -17.89 -0.47
CA LEU A 68 16.29 -19.03 0.20
C LEU A 68 17.71 -19.27 -0.34
N LEU A 69 18.62 -19.66 0.54
CA LEU A 69 20.02 -19.87 0.19
C LEU A 69 20.22 -20.98 -0.85
N GLY A 70 21.06 -20.68 -1.84
CA GLY A 70 21.53 -21.63 -2.85
C GLY A 70 20.40 -22.17 -3.73
N ARG A 71 20.38 -23.50 -3.96
CA ARG A 71 19.45 -24.17 -4.88
C ARG A 71 17.98 -24.22 -4.43
N TYR A 72 17.70 -23.81 -3.22
CA TYR A 72 16.33 -23.86 -2.66
C TYR A 72 15.52 -22.59 -2.92
N GLY A 73 16.16 -21.57 -3.51
CA GLY A 73 15.51 -20.33 -3.89
C GLY A 73 14.66 -20.45 -5.14
N SER A 74 14.00 -19.34 -5.47
CA SER A 74 13.01 -19.26 -6.55
C SER A 74 13.61 -19.46 -7.94
N ASP A 75 14.88 -19.15 -8.17
CA ASP A 75 15.53 -19.23 -9.48
C ASP A 75 16.86 -20.00 -9.53
N ASN A 76 17.29 -20.64 -8.46
CA ASN A 76 18.55 -21.37 -8.31
C ASN A 76 19.83 -20.55 -8.60
N LYS A 77 19.75 -19.21 -8.61
CA LYS A 77 20.85 -18.32 -9.05
C LYS A 77 21.51 -17.55 -7.92
N GLY A 78 21.16 -17.81 -6.68
CA GLY A 78 21.74 -17.13 -5.53
C GLY A 78 20.74 -16.91 -4.40
N ASP A 79 21.07 -15.97 -3.53
CA ASP A 79 20.36 -15.71 -2.30
C ASP A 79 19.39 -14.52 -2.43
N TYR A 80 19.17 -14.05 -3.67
CA TYR A 80 18.30 -12.93 -4.02
C TYR A 80 17.43 -13.29 -5.21
N TYR A 81 16.18 -12.89 -5.16
CA TYR A 81 15.23 -13.00 -6.27
C TYR A 81 14.87 -11.61 -6.79
N MET A 82 15.14 -11.36 -8.08
CA MET A 82 15.04 -10.01 -8.67
C MET A 82 13.64 -9.68 -9.19
N ASN A 83 12.77 -10.68 -9.36
CA ASN A 83 11.47 -10.53 -10.04
C ASN A 83 10.29 -10.83 -9.11
N PHE A 84 10.44 -10.60 -7.80
CA PHE A 84 9.31 -10.76 -6.89
C PHE A 84 8.22 -9.72 -7.23
N GLY A 85 6.95 -10.13 -7.17
CA GLY A 85 5.88 -9.23 -7.61
C GLY A 85 4.51 -9.58 -7.06
N GLY A 86 3.53 -8.87 -7.60
CA GLY A 86 2.14 -8.92 -7.17
C GLY A 86 1.84 -7.95 -6.03
N THR A 87 0.60 -7.96 -5.60
CA THR A 87 0.14 -7.16 -4.45
C THR A 87 0.82 -7.58 -3.15
N SER A 88 1.35 -8.80 -3.09
CA SER A 88 2.18 -9.30 -1.98
C SER A 88 3.51 -8.57 -1.84
N ALA A 89 4.09 -8.08 -2.96
CA ALA A 89 5.27 -7.23 -2.94
C ALA A 89 4.93 -5.77 -2.60
N ALA A 90 3.78 -5.29 -3.04
CA ALA A 90 3.31 -3.92 -2.79
C ALA A 90 2.93 -3.68 -1.31
N CYS A 91 2.26 -4.62 -0.69
CA CYS A 91 1.75 -4.50 0.68
C CYS A 91 2.83 -4.16 1.72
N PRO A 92 4.00 -4.82 1.78
CA PRO A 92 5.04 -4.50 2.75
C PRO A 92 5.67 -3.11 2.57
N HIS A 93 5.66 -2.52 1.37
CA HIS A 93 6.08 -1.12 1.19
C HIS A 93 5.18 -0.17 2.00
N VAL A 94 3.87 -0.38 1.98
CA VAL A 94 2.92 0.45 2.72
C VAL A 94 3.04 0.22 4.22
N ALA A 95 3.22 -1.03 4.65
CA ALA A 95 3.48 -1.35 6.05
C ALA A 95 4.76 -0.67 6.57
N ALA A 96 5.82 -0.65 5.77
CA ALA A 96 7.07 0.04 6.10
C ALA A 96 6.87 1.57 6.19
N ILE A 97 6.09 2.17 5.28
CA ILE A 97 5.74 3.61 5.33
C ILE A 97 4.97 3.92 6.62
N ALA A 98 4.00 3.08 7.00
CA ALA A 98 3.28 3.26 8.26
C ALA A 98 4.22 3.20 9.48
N ALA A 99 5.21 2.31 9.46
CA ALA A 99 6.23 2.23 10.50
C ALA A 99 7.12 3.48 10.54
N LEU A 100 7.53 4.02 9.39
CA LEU A 100 8.28 5.27 9.29
C LEU A 100 7.49 6.47 9.82
N ILE A 101 6.21 6.59 9.49
CA ILE A 101 5.29 7.60 10.04
C ILE A 101 5.28 7.54 11.57
N LEU A 102 5.11 6.34 12.13
CA LEU A 102 5.04 6.13 13.57
C LEU A 102 6.40 6.30 14.27
N SER A 103 7.51 6.10 13.57
CA SER A 103 8.84 6.36 14.14
C SER A 103 9.09 7.84 14.39
N VAL A 104 8.50 8.72 13.58
CA VAL A 104 8.62 10.17 13.77
C VAL A 104 7.50 10.75 14.63
N ASN A 105 6.30 10.19 14.59
CA ASN A 105 5.19 10.62 15.46
C ASN A 105 4.43 9.40 16.03
N PRO A 106 4.87 8.84 17.18
CA PRO A 106 4.26 7.65 17.78
C PRO A 106 2.86 7.92 18.36
N ASN A 107 2.43 9.18 18.42
CA ASN A 107 1.14 9.58 18.98
C ASN A 107 -0.02 9.49 17.99
N LEU A 108 0.25 9.35 16.72
CA LEU A 108 -0.78 9.23 15.70
C LEU A 108 -1.66 7.99 15.90
N THR A 109 -2.95 8.15 15.75
CA THR A 109 -3.94 7.06 15.70
C THR A 109 -3.83 6.28 14.38
N ARG A 110 -4.43 5.09 14.32
CA ARG A 110 -4.56 4.33 13.05
C ARG A 110 -5.20 5.18 11.94
N ALA A 111 -6.30 5.85 12.24
CA ALA A 111 -7.02 6.66 11.26
C ALA A 111 -6.14 7.79 10.71
N GLU A 112 -5.35 8.45 11.56
CA GLU A 112 -4.44 9.51 11.11
C GLU A 112 -3.30 8.96 10.25
N VAL A 113 -2.73 7.80 10.57
CA VAL A 113 -1.71 7.15 9.73
C VAL A 113 -2.29 6.79 8.36
N ASN A 114 -3.48 6.18 8.32
CA ASN A 114 -4.15 5.85 7.07
C ASN A 114 -4.40 7.12 6.24
N SER A 115 -4.97 8.17 6.84
CA SER A 115 -5.21 9.46 6.18
C SER A 115 -3.93 10.12 5.65
N ILE A 116 -2.82 10.05 6.40
CA ILE A 116 -1.53 10.56 5.92
C ILE A 116 -1.10 9.81 4.65
N ILE A 117 -1.12 8.48 4.65
CA ILE A 117 -0.72 7.66 3.50
C ILE A 117 -1.61 7.96 2.30
N GLN A 118 -2.93 8.00 2.47
CA GLN A 118 -3.91 8.25 1.43
C GLN A 118 -3.77 9.66 0.83
N SER A 119 -3.71 10.69 1.67
CA SER A 119 -3.69 12.09 1.23
C SER A 119 -2.34 12.55 0.64
N THR A 120 -1.25 11.81 0.87
CA THR A 120 0.06 12.10 0.28
C THR A 120 0.37 11.26 -0.95
N ALA A 121 -0.51 10.32 -1.32
CA ALA A 121 -0.33 9.48 -2.49
C ALA A 121 -0.31 10.28 -3.79
N ARG A 122 0.63 9.96 -4.68
CA ARG A 122 0.84 10.64 -5.96
C ARG A 122 -0.13 10.12 -7.02
N LYS A 123 -0.70 11.04 -7.79
CA LYS A 123 -1.54 10.73 -8.95
C LYS A 123 -0.65 10.37 -10.13
N VAL A 124 -0.61 9.11 -10.51
CA VAL A 124 0.27 8.56 -11.55
C VAL A 124 -0.53 7.79 -12.62
N GLY A 125 0.13 7.40 -13.70
CA GLY A 125 -0.39 6.50 -14.73
C GLY A 125 -1.48 7.08 -15.64
N GLY A 126 -1.73 8.40 -15.61
CA GLY A 126 -2.72 9.05 -16.47
C GLY A 126 -4.18 8.68 -16.17
N TYR A 127 -4.46 8.09 -15.00
CA TYR A 127 -5.82 7.75 -14.57
C TYR A 127 -6.63 8.99 -14.21
N ASN A 128 -7.95 8.92 -14.43
CA ASN A 128 -8.86 9.96 -13.99
C ASN A 128 -9.17 9.80 -12.50
N TYR A 129 -8.59 10.65 -11.67
CA TYR A 129 -8.85 10.72 -10.23
C TYR A 129 -9.92 11.78 -9.95
N THR A 130 -11.02 11.38 -9.35
CA THR A 130 -12.18 12.26 -9.10
C THR A 130 -12.54 12.34 -7.62
N ASN A 131 -13.26 13.39 -7.24
CA ASN A 131 -13.90 13.45 -5.94
C ASN A 131 -14.98 12.36 -5.88
N THR A 132 -14.82 11.42 -4.97
CA THR A 132 -15.72 10.26 -4.83
C THR A 132 -16.34 10.28 -3.44
N SER A 133 -17.64 10.05 -3.35
CA SER A 133 -18.36 9.99 -2.07
C SER A 133 -17.74 8.94 -1.15
N GLY A 134 -17.53 9.28 0.12
CA GLY A 134 -16.88 8.42 1.10
C GLY A 134 -15.35 8.38 1.02
N LYS A 135 -14.73 9.06 0.05
CA LYS A 135 -13.27 9.17 -0.09
C LYS A 135 -12.81 10.58 0.32
N THR A 136 -12.43 10.74 1.59
CA THR A 136 -12.22 12.06 2.22
C THR A 136 -10.79 12.60 2.11
N ASP A 137 -9.82 11.76 1.76
CA ASP A 137 -8.40 12.11 1.76
C ASP A 137 -7.88 12.63 0.39
N GLY A 138 -8.80 13.02 -0.50
CA GLY A 138 -8.51 13.61 -1.81
C GLY A 138 -9.19 12.89 -2.96
N THR A 139 -8.77 13.20 -4.17
CA THR A 139 -9.30 12.53 -5.37
C THR A 139 -8.87 11.06 -5.43
N TRP A 140 -9.76 10.22 -5.93
CA TRP A 140 -9.62 8.77 -5.90
C TRP A 140 -9.94 8.16 -7.27
N ASN A 141 -9.40 6.97 -7.54
CA ASN A 141 -9.65 6.20 -8.74
C ASN A 141 -9.87 4.72 -8.39
N ARG A 142 -10.78 4.04 -9.06
CA ARG A 142 -11.16 2.65 -8.77
C ARG A 142 -10.01 1.64 -8.95
N GLU A 143 -9.05 1.93 -9.83
CA GLU A 143 -7.91 1.05 -10.12
C GLU A 143 -6.64 1.41 -9.34
N MET A 144 -6.54 2.65 -8.88
CA MET A 144 -5.34 3.20 -8.25
C MET A 144 -5.55 3.67 -6.81
N GLY A 145 -6.78 3.61 -6.29
CA GLY A 145 -7.10 4.18 -4.99
C GLY A 145 -6.81 5.68 -4.95
N TYR A 146 -6.21 6.15 -3.89
CA TYR A 146 -5.71 7.52 -3.77
C TYR A 146 -4.43 7.76 -4.59
N GLY A 147 -3.79 6.71 -5.11
CA GLY A 147 -2.59 6.79 -5.95
C GLY A 147 -1.41 5.97 -5.44
N LEU A 148 -0.25 6.24 -6.03
CA LEU A 148 1.02 5.60 -5.65
C LEU A 148 1.55 6.22 -4.35
N VAL A 149 1.87 5.40 -3.37
CA VAL A 149 2.39 5.85 -2.08
C VAL A 149 3.68 6.69 -2.21
N ASP A 150 3.80 7.72 -1.39
CA ASP A 150 4.98 8.59 -1.30
C ASP A 150 5.48 8.61 0.14
N ALA A 151 6.53 7.85 0.41
CA ALA A 151 7.11 7.72 1.75
C ALA A 151 7.65 9.05 2.28
N HIS A 152 8.30 9.84 1.43
CA HIS A 152 8.87 11.13 1.82
C HIS A 152 7.78 12.13 2.22
N ALA A 153 6.76 12.29 1.36
CA ALA A 153 5.64 13.20 1.64
C ALA A 153 4.87 12.76 2.90
N ALA A 154 4.67 11.45 3.09
CA ALA A 154 3.99 10.90 4.26
C ALA A 154 4.74 11.19 5.56
N VAL A 155 6.07 10.98 5.60
CA VAL A 155 6.90 11.27 6.76
C VAL A 155 6.95 12.77 7.06
N LEU A 156 7.06 13.62 6.05
CA LEU A 156 7.01 15.07 6.23
C LEU A 156 5.66 15.52 6.83
N LYS A 157 4.55 14.99 6.32
CA LYS A 157 3.21 15.29 6.86
C LYS A 157 3.04 14.81 8.29
N ALA A 158 3.61 13.66 8.66
CA ALA A 158 3.60 13.16 10.04
C ALA A 158 4.35 14.07 11.00
N LYS A 159 5.50 14.63 10.57
CA LYS A 159 6.27 15.62 11.35
C LYS A 159 5.51 16.91 11.61
N GLN A 160 4.70 17.36 10.67
CA GLN A 160 3.89 18.58 10.82
C GLN A 160 2.76 18.45 11.85
N LYS A 161 2.48 17.23 12.31
CA LYS A 161 1.47 16.92 13.33
C LYS A 161 2.08 16.68 14.74
N LEU A 162 3.37 16.96 14.94
CA LEU A 162 4.02 16.99 16.25
C LEU A 162 3.61 18.24 17.02
#